data_9afa6aff035273283703ece044f46124
#
_entry.id   9afa6aff035273283703ece044f46124
#
_cell.length_a   1.000
_cell.length_b   1.000
_cell.length_c   1.000
_cell.angle_alpha   90.00
_cell.angle_beta   90.00
_cell.angle_gamma   90.00
#
_symmetry.space_group_name_H-M   'P 1'
#
loop_
_entity.id
_entity.type
_entity.pdbx_description
1 polymer ?
#
loop_
_entity_poly.entity_id
_entity_poly.type
_entity_poly.pdbx_seq_one_letter_code
_entity_poly.pdbx_strand_id
1 'polypeptide(L)'
;MKVFISSVVKGFERFRAAAKDAVETLDMKPIMSEHFGARTYSSEHACLTEVDQCDVYLLILGVNYGFEPQPNLSVTQQEFNQAVIKRKPILVFIQQTDFDAKQAVFVNEVSDYKHGFFRASFSDPQELLKAIVQGLSRMEKSKNALPEKDFHERITDASSSRSYAGHSYAPQLEFAFLPQPIEQHAVHMAASRRDEIFQSFHNLGLAKFKQGYAEWDDRSFTGLKSGDTSWRVFDDGLVLLETDASVPVEGRTPGLYFVSPTNLSKLIMSCFEVAAFGSGWYRITLKNLDMAKIEEPPATAPSSYSMLMRREKVVSESRLFIPAARPIVEQWIQESIVRMARSLAY
;
A
#
# COMPACT_ATOMS: atom_id res chain seq x y z
N MET A 1 16.31 -14.25 -8.68
CA MET A 1 14.91 -14.63 -8.83
C MET A 1 14.67 -15.17 -10.22
N LYS A 2 13.91 -16.29 -10.38
CA LYS A 2 13.56 -16.92 -11.67
C LYS A 2 12.21 -16.36 -12.16
N VAL A 3 12.19 -15.79 -13.35
CA VAL A 3 11.02 -15.15 -13.93
C VAL A 3 10.59 -15.88 -15.20
N PHE A 4 9.45 -16.54 -15.17
CA PHE A 4 8.91 -17.24 -16.36
C PHE A 4 8.18 -16.26 -17.26
N ILE A 5 8.56 -16.17 -18.54
CA ILE A 5 7.98 -15.27 -19.53
C ILE A 5 7.09 -16.09 -20.45
N SER A 6 5.78 -15.94 -20.26
CA SER A 6 4.74 -16.60 -21.06
C SER A 6 4.10 -15.65 -22.04
N SER A 7 4.14 -16.01 -23.31
CA SER A 7 3.44 -15.34 -24.42
C SER A 7 3.52 -16.20 -25.67
N VAL A 8 2.77 -15.86 -26.71
CA VAL A 8 2.98 -16.39 -28.05
C VAL A 8 4.41 -16.09 -28.49
N VAL A 9 5.08 -17.03 -29.16
CA VAL A 9 6.47 -16.87 -29.65
C VAL A 9 6.48 -16.27 -31.05
N LYS A 10 5.79 -16.93 -32.01
CA LYS A 10 5.83 -16.56 -33.43
C LYS A 10 5.15 -15.20 -33.65
N GLY A 11 5.89 -14.28 -34.25
CA GLY A 11 5.42 -12.90 -34.51
C GLY A 11 5.47 -11.97 -33.31
N PHE A 12 6.00 -12.44 -32.16
CA PHE A 12 6.10 -11.66 -30.93
C PHE A 12 7.54 -11.57 -30.39
N GLU A 13 8.51 -11.94 -31.22
CA GLU A 13 9.92 -12.09 -30.87
C GLU A 13 10.54 -10.80 -30.29
N ARG A 14 10.16 -9.61 -30.84
CA ARG A 14 10.66 -8.32 -30.38
C ARG A 14 10.18 -7.97 -28.96
N PHE A 15 8.93 -8.30 -28.66
CA PHE A 15 8.35 -8.10 -27.32
C PHE A 15 8.96 -9.09 -26.31
N ARG A 16 9.18 -10.32 -26.72
CA ARG A 16 9.84 -11.33 -25.88
C ARG A 16 11.29 -10.98 -25.58
N ALA A 17 12.01 -10.43 -26.57
CA ALA A 17 13.36 -9.90 -26.35
C ALA A 17 13.34 -8.74 -25.34
N ALA A 18 12.44 -7.78 -25.49
CA ALA A 18 12.30 -6.67 -24.54
C ALA A 18 11.94 -7.16 -23.12
N ALA A 19 11.08 -8.17 -23.01
CA ALA A 19 10.77 -8.78 -21.71
C ALA A 19 11.97 -9.48 -21.07
N LYS A 20 12.77 -10.18 -21.87
CA LYS A 20 14.04 -10.78 -21.43
C LYS A 20 14.99 -9.70 -20.91
N ASP A 21 15.23 -8.66 -21.70
CA ASP A 21 16.13 -7.55 -21.36
C ASP A 21 15.67 -6.87 -20.06
N ALA A 22 14.35 -6.68 -19.87
CA ALA A 22 13.79 -6.10 -18.65
C ALA A 22 14.11 -6.95 -17.41
N VAL A 23 14.00 -8.29 -17.51
CA VAL A 23 14.31 -9.23 -16.42
C VAL A 23 15.80 -9.22 -16.11
N GLU A 24 16.66 -9.26 -17.15
CA GLU A 24 18.12 -9.27 -17.01
C GLU A 24 18.65 -7.93 -16.46
N THR A 25 18.02 -6.79 -16.79
CA THR A 25 18.36 -5.46 -16.23
C THR A 25 18.23 -5.41 -14.71
N LEU A 26 17.41 -6.28 -14.12
CA LEU A 26 17.20 -6.37 -12.68
C LEU A 26 18.02 -7.52 -12.04
N ASP A 27 19.05 -8.04 -12.72
CA ASP A 27 19.84 -9.20 -12.27
C ASP A 27 18.98 -10.45 -11.95
N MET A 28 17.81 -10.57 -12.60
CA MET A 28 16.94 -11.72 -12.48
C MET A 28 17.16 -12.69 -13.64
N LYS A 29 16.78 -13.97 -13.46
CA LYS A 29 16.95 -15.00 -14.48
C LYS A 29 15.67 -15.19 -15.28
N PRO A 30 15.63 -14.81 -16.59
CA PRO A 30 14.50 -15.10 -17.46
C PRO A 30 14.43 -16.60 -17.79
N ILE A 31 13.23 -17.15 -17.79
CA ILE A 31 12.93 -18.52 -18.22
C ILE A 31 11.95 -18.40 -19.38
N MET A 32 12.38 -18.92 -20.55
CA MET A 32 11.64 -18.83 -21.81
C MET A 32 11.73 -20.17 -22.54
N SER A 33 10.64 -20.61 -23.13
CA SER A 33 10.52 -21.92 -23.79
C SER A 33 11.55 -22.14 -24.90
N GLU A 34 11.90 -21.11 -25.66
CA GLU A 34 12.90 -21.16 -26.74
C GLU A 34 14.34 -21.37 -26.26
N HIS A 35 14.60 -21.21 -24.96
CA HIS A 35 15.92 -21.47 -24.37
C HIS A 35 16.01 -22.85 -23.71
N PHE A 36 14.92 -23.65 -23.76
CA PHE A 36 14.98 -25.00 -23.24
C PHE A 36 15.76 -25.88 -24.24
N GLY A 37 16.92 -26.36 -23.85
CA GLY A 37 17.66 -27.32 -24.65
C GLY A 37 16.88 -28.64 -24.85
N ALA A 38 17.50 -29.61 -25.55
CA ALA A 38 16.92 -30.94 -25.70
C ALA A 38 16.59 -31.57 -24.34
N ARG A 39 15.37 -32.05 -24.17
CA ARG A 39 14.87 -32.68 -22.94
C ARG A 39 14.31 -34.07 -23.24
N THR A 40 14.28 -34.93 -22.23
CA THR A 40 13.81 -36.32 -22.35
C THR A 40 12.26 -36.44 -22.24
N TYR A 41 11.56 -35.34 -22.02
CA TYR A 41 10.12 -35.28 -21.88
C TYR A 41 9.51 -34.21 -22.79
N SER A 42 8.18 -34.18 -22.94
CA SER A 42 7.48 -33.32 -23.88
C SER A 42 7.71 -31.84 -23.60
N SER A 43 7.59 -31.01 -24.64
CA SER A 43 7.68 -29.53 -24.50
C SER A 43 6.65 -28.99 -23.52
N GLU A 44 5.43 -29.54 -23.51
CA GLU A 44 4.37 -29.18 -22.57
C GLU A 44 4.81 -29.43 -21.13
N HIS A 45 5.29 -30.64 -20.83
CA HIS A 45 5.75 -30.99 -19.49
C HIS A 45 6.94 -30.13 -19.06
N ALA A 46 7.83 -29.78 -20.00
CA ALA A 46 8.95 -28.88 -19.74
C ALA A 46 8.48 -27.49 -19.30
N CYS A 47 7.54 -26.88 -20.06
CA CYS A 47 6.99 -25.55 -19.73
C CYS A 47 6.31 -25.56 -18.36
N LEU A 48 5.41 -26.51 -18.10
CA LEU A 48 4.69 -26.59 -16.83
C LEU A 48 5.63 -26.82 -15.63
N THR A 49 6.68 -27.62 -15.81
CA THR A 49 7.71 -27.81 -14.76
C THR A 49 8.44 -26.50 -14.45
N GLU A 50 8.80 -25.72 -15.46
CA GLU A 50 9.46 -24.43 -15.23
C GLU A 50 8.51 -23.39 -14.62
N VAL A 51 7.22 -23.42 -14.96
CA VAL A 51 6.19 -22.62 -14.24
C VAL A 51 6.14 -23.02 -12.76
N ASP A 52 6.18 -24.30 -12.44
CA ASP A 52 6.21 -24.79 -11.06
C ASP A 52 7.44 -24.31 -10.28
N GLN A 53 8.58 -24.15 -10.95
CA GLN A 53 9.86 -23.77 -10.35
C GLN A 53 10.17 -22.27 -10.39
N CYS A 54 9.37 -21.46 -11.10
CA CYS A 54 9.61 -20.02 -11.17
C CYS A 54 9.21 -19.33 -9.85
N ASP A 55 9.83 -18.18 -9.60
CA ASP A 55 9.46 -17.28 -8.48
C ASP A 55 8.36 -16.30 -8.87
N VAL A 56 8.30 -15.94 -10.16
CA VAL A 56 7.34 -15.00 -10.74
C VAL A 56 6.95 -15.46 -12.14
N TYR A 57 5.69 -15.31 -12.46
CA TYR A 57 5.13 -15.58 -13.79
C TYR A 57 4.73 -14.27 -14.46
N LEU A 58 5.30 -13.98 -15.64
CA LEU A 58 4.92 -12.85 -16.49
C LEU A 58 4.03 -13.35 -17.61
N LEU A 59 2.79 -12.89 -17.63
CA LEU A 59 1.83 -13.10 -18.73
C LEU A 59 1.85 -11.89 -19.66
N ILE A 60 2.20 -12.10 -20.93
CA ILE A 60 2.22 -11.05 -21.95
C ILE A 60 1.27 -11.43 -23.07
N LEU A 61 0.18 -10.70 -23.21
CA LEU A 61 -0.89 -10.95 -24.18
C LEU A 61 -0.80 -9.95 -25.34
N GLY A 62 -0.62 -10.47 -26.56
CA GLY A 62 -0.66 -9.73 -27.81
C GLY A 62 -1.89 -10.11 -28.65
N VAL A 63 -1.82 -9.86 -29.97
CA VAL A 63 -2.92 -10.04 -30.94
C VAL A 63 -3.48 -11.47 -30.94
N ASN A 64 -2.59 -12.48 -30.94
CA ASN A 64 -2.95 -13.85 -31.23
C ASN A 64 -3.09 -14.71 -29.97
N TYR A 65 -4.10 -15.63 -29.99
CA TYR A 65 -4.29 -16.60 -28.91
C TYR A 65 -3.19 -17.69 -28.87
N GLY A 66 -2.60 -17.98 -30.05
CA GLY A 66 -1.46 -18.88 -30.15
C GLY A 66 -1.85 -20.33 -30.48
N PHE A 67 -0.88 -21.22 -30.34
CA PHE A 67 -1.02 -22.64 -30.64
C PHE A 67 -1.87 -23.35 -29.58
N GLU A 68 -2.85 -24.15 -30.05
CA GLU A 68 -3.77 -24.93 -29.23
C GLU A 68 -3.39 -26.42 -29.29
N PRO A 69 -2.67 -26.95 -28.28
CA PRO A 69 -2.41 -28.41 -28.23
C PRO A 69 -3.68 -29.21 -27.91
N GLN A 70 -4.67 -28.57 -27.29
CA GLN A 70 -6.00 -29.10 -27.02
C GLN A 70 -7.06 -28.11 -27.51
N PRO A 71 -8.25 -28.59 -27.90
CA PRO A 71 -9.32 -27.71 -28.38
C PRO A 71 -9.64 -26.61 -27.36
N ASN A 72 -9.61 -25.36 -27.82
CA ASN A 72 -9.89 -24.15 -27.01
C ASN A 72 -8.95 -23.90 -25.83
N LEU A 73 -7.75 -24.46 -25.81
CA LEU A 73 -6.76 -24.22 -24.78
C LEU A 73 -5.37 -23.99 -25.40
N SER A 74 -4.92 -22.74 -25.44
CA SER A 74 -3.58 -22.41 -25.93
C SER A 74 -2.50 -22.76 -24.90
N VAL A 75 -1.26 -22.94 -25.37
CA VAL A 75 -0.09 -23.17 -24.51
C VAL A 75 0.01 -22.04 -23.46
N THR A 76 -0.14 -20.78 -23.88
CA THR A 76 -0.06 -19.62 -22.97
C THR A 76 -1.14 -19.66 -21.88
N GLN A 77 -2.37 -20.03 -22.24
CA GLN A 77 -3.46 -20.16 -21.25
C GLN A 77 -3.25 -21.37 -20.32
N GLN A 78 -2.71 -22.47 -20.82
CA GLN A 78 -2.37 -23.65 -20.02
C GLN A 78 -1.27 -23.31 -18.97
N GLU A 79 -0.22 -22.61 -19.38
CA GLU A 79 0.84 -22.11 -18.49
C GLU A 79 0.28 -21.15 -17.43
N PHE A 80 -0.62 -20.25 -17.83
CA PHE A 80 -1.31 -19.33 -16.93
C PHE A 80 -2.15 -20.07 -15.89
N ASN A 81 -2.96 -21.03 -16.31
CA ASN A 81 -3.78 -21.85 -15.42
C ASN A 81 -2.91 -22.59 -14.39
N GLN A 82 -1.76 -23.14 -14.83
CA GLN A 82 -0.78 -23.77 -13.94
C GLN A 82 -0.24 -22.78 -12.91
N ALA A 83 0.14 -21.57 -13.33
CA ALA A 83 0.63 -20.53 -12.44
C ALA A 83 -0.43 -20.12 -11.38
N VAL A 84 -1.70 -20.04 -11.77
CA VAL A 84 -2.83 -19.78 -10.84
C VAL A 84 -2.99 -20.94 -9.84
N ILE A 85 -3.03 -22.20 -10.32
CA ILE A 85 -3.14 -23.39 -9.46
C ILE A 85 -1.99 -23.42 -8.43
N LYS A 86 -0.77 -23.10 -8.85
CA LYS A 86 0.42 -23.07 -8.00
C LYS A 86 0.55 -21.78 -7.16
N ARG A 87 -0.42 -20.89 -7.26
CA ARG A 87 -0.43 -19.60 -6.52
C ARG A 87 0.84 -18.78 -6.73
N LYS A 88 1.35 -18.77 -7.96
CA LYS A 88 2.52 -17.97 -8.30
C LYS A 88 2.18 -16.49 -8.26
N PRO A 89 3.11 -15.61 -7.91
CA PRO A 89 2.98 -14.18 -8.19
C PRO A 89 2.88 -13.98 -9.71
N ILE A 90 1.77 -13.38 -10.18
CA ILE A 90 1.49 -13.18 -11.60
C ILE A 90 1.49 -11.69 -11.91
N LEU A 91 2.26 -11.27 -12.91
CA LEU A 91 2.22 -9.93 -13.50
C LEU A 91 1.68 -10.01 -14.92
N VAL A 92 0.67 -9.21 -15.22
CA VAL A 92 -0.04 -9.23 -16.51
C VAL A 92 0.25 -7.98 -17.32
N PHE A 93 0.63 -8.18 -18.60
CA PHE A 93 0.90 -7.13 -19.56
C PHE A 93 0.08 -7.38 -20.82
N ILE A 94 -0.72 -6.39 -21.25
CA ILE A 94 -1.65 -6.53 -22.36
C ILE A 94 -1.34 -5.49 -23.42
N GLN A 95 -1.08 -5.94 -24.66
CA GLN A 95 -0.84 -5.06 -25.79
C GLN A 95 -2.11 -4.27 -26.14
N GLN A 96 -1.95 -2.97 -26.41
CA GLN A 96 -3.03 -2.13 -26.93
C GLN A 96 -3.18 -2.39 -28.43
N THR A 97 -4.05 -3.34 -28.78
CA THR A 97 -4.27 -3.80 -30.16
C THR A 97 -5.64 -4.43 -30.30
N ASP A 98 -6.07 -4.71 -31.53
CA ASP A 98 -7.21 -5.57 -31.80
C ASP A 98 -6.79 -7.03 -31.61
N PHE A 99 -7.57 -7.78 -30.85
CA PHE A 99 -7.32 -9.19 -30.55
C PHE A 99 -8.09 -10.10 -31.49
N ASP A 100 -7.54 -11.30 -31.81
CA ASP A 100 -8.36 -12.34 -32.35
C ASP A 100 -9.48 -12.76 -31.38
N ALA A 101 -10.54 -13.40 -31.90
CA ALA A 101 -11.74 -13.68 -31.12
C ALA A 101 -11.47 -14.53 -29.86
N LYS A 102 -10.57 -15.51 -29.94
CA LYS A 102 -10.20 -16.37 -28.80
C LYS A 102 -9.32 -15.61 -27.80
N GLN A 103 -8.38 -14.81 -28.31
CA GLN A 103 -7.54 -13.97 -27.48
C GLN A 103 -8.35 -12.94 -26.72
N ALA A 104 -9.36 -12.33 -27.34
CA ALA A 104 -10.26 -11.39 -26.67
C ALA A 104 -11.00 -12.04 -25.48
N VAL A 105 -11.41 -13.30 -25.60
CA VAL A 105 -12.04 -14.05 -24.51
C VAL A 105 -11.04 -14.25 -23.36
N PHE A 106 -9.81 -14.67 -23.65
CA PHE A 106 -8.76 -14.88 -22.65
C PHE A 106 -8.35 -13.57 -21.98
N VAL A 107 -8.20 -12.49 -22.74
CA VAL A 107 -7.93 -11.15 -22.19
C VAL A 107 -9.04 -10.70 -21.24
N ASN A 108 -10.32 -10.95 -21.59
CA ASN A 108 -11.43 -10.62 -20.71
C ASN A 108 -11.42 -11.45 -19.42
N GLU A 109 -11.13 -12.75 -19.50
CA GLU A 109 -10.99 -13.64 -18.34
C GLU A 109 -9.92 -13.11 -17.36
N VAL A 110 -8.73 -12.83 -17.89
CA VAL A 110 -7.59 -12.32 -17.10
C VAL A 110 -7.87 -10.93 -16.52
N SER A 111 -8.71 -10.14 -17.18
CA SER A 111 -9.00 -8.73 -16.87
C SER A 111 -10.27 -8.52 -16.05
N ASP A 112 -11.01 -9.59 -15.70
CA ASP A 112 -12.26 -9.48 -14.94
C ASP A 112 -12.04 -8.66 -13.66
N TYR A 113 -12.95 -7.69 -13.41
CA TYR A 113 -12.85 -6.79 -12.26
C TYR A 113 -12.93 -7.51 -10.91
N LYS A 114 -13.68 -8.61 -10.84
CA LYS A 114 -13.88 -9.35 -9.57
C LYS A 114 -12.84 -10.43 -9.32
N HIS A 115 -12.35 -11.07 -10.37
CA HIS A 115 -11.52 -12.28 -10.27
C HIS A 115 -10.23 -12.19 -11.06
N GLY A 116 -10.04 -11.10 -11.84
CA GLY A 116 -8.89 -10.88 -12.70
C GLY A 116 -7.68 -10.27 -11.97
N PHE A 117 -6.65 -10.01 -12.75
CA PHE A 117 -5.38 -9.48 -12.28
C PHE A 117 -5.23 -7.99 -12.62
N PHE A 118 -4.49 -7.25 -11.77
CA PHE A 118 -4.02 -5.92 -12.15
C PHE A 118 -3.07 -6.04 -13.34
N ARG A 119 -3.30 -5.21 -14.36
CA ARG A 119 -2.56 -5.25 -15.62
C ARG A 119 -1.92 -3.93 -15.96
N ALA A 120 -0.80 -3.97 -16.69
CA ALA A 120 -0.25 -2.83 -17.40
C ALA A 120 -0.48 -3.01 -18.90
N SER A 121 -0.77 -1.90 -19.60
CA SER A 121 -0.91 -1.88 -21.04
C SER A 121 0.39 -1.38 -21.68
N PHE A 122 0.66 -1.82 -22.93
CA PHE A 122 1.80 -1.38 -23.72
C PHE A 122 1.43 -1.39 -25.22
N SER A 123 2.10 -0.55 -26.00
CA SER A 123 1.92 -0.47 -27.45
C SER A 123 3.14 -0.97 -28.22
N ASP A 124 4.32 -0.80 -27.64
CA ASP A 124 5.59 -1.14 -28.24
C ASP A 124 6.54 -1.88 -27.28
N PRO A 125 7.67 -2.46 -27.78
CA PRO A 125 8.61 -3.18 -26.93
C PRO A 125 9.26 -2.34 -25.82
N GLN A 126 9.47 -1.04 -26.01
CA GLN A 126 10.09 -0.14 -25.03
C GLN A 126 9.14 0.14 -23.86
N GLU A 127 7.87 0.36 -24.16
CA GLU A 127 6.82 0.49 -23.15
C GLU A 127 6.68 -0.79 -22.34
N LEU A 128 6.70 -1.97 -22.99
CA LEU A 128 6.67 -3.26 -22.31
C LEU A 128 7.87 -3.45 -21.39
N LEU A 129 9.09 -3.16 -21.86
CA LEU A 129 10.31 -3.24 -21.05
C LEU A 129 10.17 -2.39 -19.79
N LYS A 130 9.79 -1.11 -19.95
CA LYS A 130 9.59 -0.18 -18.84
C LYS A 130 8.54 -0.67 -17.84
N ALA A 131 7.42 -1.18 -18.34
CA ALA A 131 6.33 -1.70 -17.50
C ALA A 131 6.76 -2.93 -16.69
N ILE A 132 7.52 -3.86 -17.30
CA ILE A 132 8.06 -5.06 -16.63
C ILE A 132 9.06 -4.66 -15.55
N VAL A 133 10.03 -3.78 -15.86
CA VAL A 133 11.01 -3.29 -14.88
C VAL A 133 10.30 -2.66 -13.67
N GLN A 134 9.29 -1.82 -13.91
CA GLN A 134 8.50 -1.22 -12.84
C GLN A 134 7.74 -2.26 -12.00
N GLY A 135 7.10 -3.23 -12.65
CA GLY A 135 6.33 -4.29 -11.99
C GLY A 135 7.20 -5.18 -11.10
N LEU A 136 8.32 -5.67 -11.66
CA LEU A 136 9.27 -6.53 -10.92
C LEU A 136 9.96 -5.78 -9.79
N SER A 137 10.40 -4.53 -10.01
CA SER A 137 11.01 -3.71 -8.95
C SER A 137 10.06 -3.46 -7.78
N ARG A 138 8.77 -3.19 -8.05
CA ARG A 138 7.74 -3.04 -7.00
C ARG A 138 7.58 -4.33 -6.21
N MET A 139 7.52 -5.47 -6.90
CA MET A 139 7.35 -6.77 -6.25
C MET A 139 8.57 -7.12 -5.38
N GLU A 140 9.77 -6.85 -5.86
CA GLU A 140 11.02 -7.07 -5.09
C GLU A 140 11.06 -6.19 -3.84
N LYS A 141 10.74 -4.90 -3.96
CA LYS A 141 10.62 -3.99 -2.81
C LYS A 141 9.59 -4.49 -1.80
N SER A 142 8.46 -5.04 -2.27
CA SER A 142 7.42 -5.61 -1.40
C SER A 142 7.91 -6.87 -0.67
N LYS A 143 8.67 -7.75 -1.33
CA LYS A 143 9.25 -8.95 -0.70
C LYS A 143 10.32 -8.61 0.34
N ASN A 144 11.08 -7.55 0.11
CA ASN A 144 12.16 -7.09 0.99
C ASN A 144 11.68 -6.08 2.03
N ALA A 145 10.38 -5.78 2.06
CA ALA A 145 9.82 -4.91 3.10
C ALA A 145 9.90 -5.58 4.47
N LEU A 146 10.09 -4.75 5.49
CA LEU A 146 10.06 -5.19 6.88
C LEU A 146 8.73 -5.91 7.17
N PRO A 147 8.73 -7.04 7.91
CA PRO A 147 7.50 -7.69 8.37
C PRO A 147 6.60 -6.75 9.17
N GLU A 148 5.29 -6.89 9.04
CA GLU A 148 4.31 -6.06 9.78
C GLU A 148 4.51 -6.11 11.29
N LYS A 149 4.86 -7.29 11.82
CA LYS A 149 5.16 -7.47 13.24
C LYS A 149 6.30 -6.54 13.71
N ASP A 150 7.39 -6.50 12.96
CA ASP A 150 8.56 -5.69 13.30
C ASP A 150 8.24 -4.18 13.20
N PHE A 151 7.36 -3.79 12.26
CA PHE A 151 6.83 -2.43 12.19
C PHE A 151 6.02 -2.06 13.44
N HIS A 152 5.16 -2.97 13.92
CA HIS A 152 4.38 -2.75 15.14
C HIS A 152 5.25 -2.69 16.39
N GLU A 153 6.28 -3.52 16.49
CA GLU A 153 7.25 -3.48 17.59
C GLU A 153 7.98 -2.13 17.65
N ARG A 154 8.44 -1.62 16.51
CA ARG A 154 9.08 -0.28 16.43
C ARG A 154 8.17 0.86 16.87
N ILE A 155 6.88 0.83 16.51
CA ILE A 155 5.93 1.83 16.99
C ILE A 155 5.74 1.72 18.52
N THR A 156 5.69 0.52 19.05
CA THR A 156 5.56 0.28 20.48
C THR A 156 6.74 0.82 21.24
N ASP A 157 7.96 0.56 20.77
CA ASP A 157 9.20 1.07 21.35
C ASP A 157 9.27 2.61 21.29
N ALA A 158 8.94 3.17 20.13
CA ALA A 158 8.87 4.61 19.93
C ALA A 158 7.81 5.31 20.81
N SER A 159 6.71 4.62 21.10
CA SER A 159 5.64 5.13 21.97
C SER A 159 5.96 5.01 23.45
N SER A 160 6.80 4.04 23.85
CA SER A 160 7.22 3.84 25.25
C SER A 160 8.17 4.94 25.76
N SER A 161 8.87 5.63 24.87
CA SER A 161 9.74 6.77 25.18
C SER A 161 8.96 8.06 25.52
N ARG A 162 7.68 7.96 25.84
CA ARG A 162 6.83 9.09 26.25
C ARG A 162 7.20 9.58 27.65
N SER A 163 7.88 10.71 27.73
CA SER A 163 7.94 11.53 28.91
C SER A 163 6.70 12.44 28.98
N TYR A 164 5.86 12.25 30.00
CA TYR A 164 4.85 13.17 30.53
C TYR A 164 4.09 14.08 29.51
N ALA A 165 3.24 13.52 28.69
CA ALA A 165 2.12 14.27 28.12
C ALA A 165 0.94 14.15 29.09
N GLY A 166 0.34 15.27 29.50
CA GLY A 166 -0.87 15.27 30.34
C GLY A 166 -1.95 14.37 29.75
N HIS A 167 -2.71 13.69 30.59
CA HIS A 167 -3.77 12.77 30.17
C HIS A 167 -4.84 13.56 29.41
N SER A 168 -4.80 13.53 28.08
CA SER A 168 -5.92 13.98 27.27
C SER A 168 -6.97 12.87 27.21
N TYR A 169 -8.20 13.19 27.58
CA TYR A 169 -9.35 12.28 27.43
C TYR A 169 -9.98 12.39 26.03
N ALA A 170 -9.54 13.35 25.22
CA ALA A 170 -10.05 13.53 23.87
C ALA A 170 -9.52 12.42 22.96
N PRO A 171 -10.35 11.92 22.01
CA PRO A 171 -9.92 11.01 20.98
C PRO A 171 -8.71 11.53 20.23
N GLN A 172 -7.70 10.68 20.06
CA GLN A 172 -6.48 11.03 19.35
C GLN A 172 -6.27 10.11 18.15
N LEU A 173 -5.89 10.69 17.03
CA LEU A 173 -5.33 10.00 15.90
C LEU A 173 -3.81 9.90 16.07
N GLU A 174 -3.28 8.68 16.06
CA GLU A 174 -1.86 8.41 15.84
C GLU A 174 -1.69 7.87 14.43
N PHE A 175 -0.89 8.54 13.64
CA PHE A 175 -0.49 8.10 12.32
C PHE A 175 0.99 7.71 12.37
N ALA A 176 1.31 6.49 11.92
CA ALA A 176 2.67 6.00 11.81
C ALA A 176 3.00 5.68 10.35
N PHE A 177 4.18 6.10 9.92
CA PHE A 177 4.75 5.78 8.62
C PHE A 177 6.20 5.32 8.77
N LEU A 178 6.52 4.15 8.19
CA LEU A 178 7.90 3.65 8.11
C LEU A 178 8.27 3.46 6.63
N PRO A 179 9.20 4.26 6.07
CA PRO A 179 9.59 4.16 4.67
C PRO A 179 10.19 2.79 4.33
N GLN A 180 9.99 2.38 3.10
CA GLN A 180 10.61 1.18 2.56
C GLN A 180 11.27 1.51 1.20
N PRO A 181 12.59 1.37 1.06
CA PRO A 181 13.54 0.87 2.08
C PRO A 181 13.66 1.80 3.30
N ILE A 182 14.11 1.24 4.41
CA ILE A 182 14.36 2.00 5.65
C ILE A 182 15.40 3.09 5.36
N GLU A 183 15.10 4.31 5.79
CA GLU A 183 16.03 5.44 5.70
C GLU A 183 17.05 5.39 6.85
N GLN A 184 18.30 5.78 6.56
CA GLN A 184 19.31 5.95 7.59
C GLN A 184 19.55 7.45 7.82
N HIS A 185 19.81 7.84 9.07
CA HIS A 185 20.07 9.23 9.46
C HIS A 185 18.89 10.20 9.22
N ALA A 186 17.66 9.68 9.24
CA ALA A 186 16.45 10.47 8.99
C ALA A 186 16.29 11.63 10.02
N VAL A 187 16.73 11.45 11.28
CA VAL A 187 16.69 12.47 12.33
C VAL A 187 17.42 13.75 11.89
N HIS A 188 18.63 13.63 11.35
CA HIS A 188 19.42 14.79 10.94
C HIS A 188 18.75 15.57 9.80
N MET A 189 18.22 14.86 8.81
CA MET A 189 17.49 15.46 7.68
C MET A 189 16.20 16.12 8.14
N ALA A 190 15.46 15.49 9.04
CA ALA A 190 14.21 16.01 9.56
C ALA A 190 14.40 17.28 10.41
N ALA A 191 15.44 17.33 11.22
CA ALA A 191 15.77 18.49 12.06
C ALA A 191 16.00 19.77 11.22
N SER A 192 16.65 19.67 10.07
CA SER A 192 16.90 20.80 9.18
C SER A 192 15.66 21.30 8.44
N ARG A 193 14.57 20.53 8.40
CA ARG A 193 13.34 20.83 7.64
C ARG A 193 12.12 21.11 8.52
N ARG A 194 12.31 21.37 9.82
CA ARG A 194 11.19 21.59 10.75
C ARG A 194 10.24 22.70 10.32
N ASP A 195 10.79 23.83 9.88
CA ASP A 195 9.97 24.96 9.43
C ASP A 195 9.12 24.61 8.20
N GLU A 196 9.67 23.87 7.24
CA GLU A 196 8.93 23.41 6.07
C GLU A 196 7.78 22.46 6.47
N ILE A 197 8.06 21.54 7.39
CA ILE A 197 7.08 20.59 7.92
C ILE A 197 5.99 21.32 8.69
N PHE A 198 6.36 22.29 9.51
CA PHE A 198 5.40 23.10 10.23
C PHE A 198 4.52 23.96 9.31
N GLN A 199 5.08 24.54 8.26
CA GLN A 199 4.29 25.21 7.23
C GLN A 199 3.30 24.24 6.53
N SER A 200 3.73 23.02 6.28
CA SER A 200 2.83 21.99 5.75
C SER A 200 1.67 21.70 6.71
N PHE A 201 1.91 21.67 8.03
CA PHE A 201 0.85 21.50 9.02
C PHE A 201 -0.20 22.61 8.96
N HIS A 202 0.22 23.87 8.81
CA HIS A 202 -0.71 24.98 8.62
C HIS A 202 -1.54 24.82 7.34
N ASN A 203 -0.89 24.51 6.22
CA ASN A 203 -1.54 24.34 4.92
C ASN A 203 -2.55 23.19 4.91
N LEU A 204 -2.30 22.14 5.70
CA LEU A 204 -3.11 20.93 5.78
C LEU A 204 -4.12 20.96 6.94
N GLY A 205 -4.17 22.05 7.72
CA GLY A 205 -5.08 22.19 8.84
C GLY A 205 -4.73 21.36 10.08
N LEU A 206 -3.50 20.84 10.16
CA LEU A 206 -2.97 20.10 11.32
C LEU A 206 -2.49 21.02 12.44
N ALA A 207 -2.23 22.29 12.15
CA ALA A 207 -1.89 23.33 13.11
C ALA A 207 -2.87 24.51 13.03
N LYS A 208 -3.25 25.10 14.18
CA LYS A 208 -4.17 26.22 14.22
C LYS A 208 -3.49 27.51 13.75
N PHE A 209 -4.26 28.38 13.09
CA PHE A 209 -3.77 29.71 12.67
C PHE A 209 -3.23 30.52 13.84
N LYS A 210 -2.07 31.16 13.66
CA LYS A 210 -1.31 31.91 14.70
C LYS A 210 -0.68 31.07 15.82
N GLN A 211 -0.69 29.74 15.73
CA GLN A 211 0.00 28.89 16.68
C GLN A 211 1.43 28.62 16.16
N GLY A 212 2.42 28.82 17.01
CA GLY A 212 3.80 28.43 16.74
C GLY A 212 4.03 26.95 17.09
N TYR A 213 5.26 26.50 16.98
CA TYR A 213 5.67 25.17 17.42
C TYR A 213 6.82 25.27 18.44
N ALA A 214 6.94 24.23 19.26
CA ALA A 214 8.10 23.96 20.08
C ALA A 214 8.89 22.78 19.47
N GLU A 215 10.22 22.89 19.46
CA GLU A 215 11.08 21.77 19.12
C GLU A 215 10.95 20.67 20.18
N TRP A 216 10.95 19.42 19.72
CA TRP A 216 10.83 18.27 20.60
C TRP A 216 11.85 17.19 20.20
N ASP A 217 13.01 17.27 20.81
CA ASP A 217 14.13 16.39 20.51
C ASP A 217 14.46 15.47 21.69
N ASP A 218 14.89 14.26 21.34
CA ASP A 218 15.46 13.29 22.27
C ASP A 218 16.65 12.59 21.58
N ARG A 219 17.31 11.67 22.28
CA ARG A 219 18.44 10.90 21.74
C ARG A 219 18.06 10.04 20.55
N SER A 220 16.82 9.60 20.47
CA SER A 220 16.31 8.65 19.46
C SER A 220 15.44 9.27 18.37
N PHE A 221 15.04 10.54 18.54
CA PHE A 221 14.17 11.22 17.55
C PHE A 221 14.37 12.73 17.54
N THR A 222 13.96 13.35 16.46
CA THR A 222 13.71 14.79 16.35
C THR A 222 12.25 15.03 16.03
N GLY A 223 11.70 16.16 16.48
CA GLY A 223 10.30 16.45 16.21
C GLY A 223 9.89 17.88 16.51
N LEU A 224 8.59 18.12 16.38
CA LEU A 224 7.95 19.38 16.74
C LEU A 224 6.59 19.11 17.41
N LYS A 225 6.15 20.06 18.24
CA LYS A 225 4.83 20.06 18.88
C LYS A 225 4.14 21.40 18.71
N SER A 226 2.91 21.40 18.22
CA SER A 226 2.08 22.58 18.06
C SER A 226 0.66 22.28 18.58
N GLY A 227 0.31 22.81 19.74
CA GLY A 227 -0.96 22.49 20.42
C GLY A 227 -1.13 21.01 20.69
N ASP A 228 -2.21 20.44 20.13
CA ASP A 228 -2.56 19.03 20.27
C ASP A 228 -1.89 18.14 19.20
N THR A 229 -1.16 18.74 18.25
CA THR A 229 -0.46 18.02 17.19
C THR A 229 1.02 17.88 17.53
N SER A 230 1.54 16.67 17.39
CA SER A 230 2.97 16.37 17.51
C SER A 230 3.46 15.52 16.35
N TRP A 231 4.70 15.72 15.96
CA TRP A 231 5.37 14.98 14.91
C TRP A 231 6.78 14.61 15.36
N ARG A 232 7.17 13.36 15.12
CA ARG A 232 8.49 12.83 15.49
C ARG A 232 9.03 11.98 14.36
N VAL A 233 10.33 12.06 14.12
CA VAL A 233 11.06 11.20 13.17
C VAL A 233 12.20 10.53 13.90
N PHE A 234 12.30 9.23 13.74
CA PHE A 234 13.33 8.37 14.33
C PHE A 234 14.44 8.07 13.30
N ASP A 235 15.59 7.58 13.76
CA ASP A 235 16.78 7.36 12.92
C ASP A 235 16.56 6.41 11.72
N ASP A 236 15.64 5.48 11.87
CA ASP A 236 15.25 4.52 10.82
C ASP A 236 14.19 5.07 9.85
N GLY A 237 13.84 6.35 9.98
CA GLY A 237 12.82 7.01 9.18
C GLY A 237 11.39 6.79 9.67
N LEU A 238 11.17 6.08 10.79
CA LEU A 238 9.83 5.98 11.37
C LEU A 238 9.32 7.38 11.71
N VAL A 239 8.17 7.73 11.17
CA VAL A 239 7.43 8.97 11.46
C VAL A 239 6.25 8.64 12.35
N LEU A 240 6.10 9.36 13.46
CA LEU A 240 4.88 9.34 14.27
C LEU A 240 4.27 10.73 14.30
N LEU A 241 3.01 10.84 13.90
CA LEU A 241 2.21 12.04 14.00
C LEU A 241 1.00 11.76 14.89
N GLU A 242 0.79 12.59 15.91
CA GLU A 242 -0.36 12.49 16.82
C GLU A 242 -1.13 13.81 16.78
N THR A 243 -2.45 13.75 16.73
CA THR A 243 -3.31 14.94 16.71
C THR A 243 -4.69 14.63 17.30
N ASP A 244 -5.41 15.67 17.73
CA ASP A 244 -6.80 15.55 18.18
C ASP A 244 -7.71 15.12 17.02
N ALA A 245 -8.48 14.06 17.21
CA ALA A 245 -9.44 13.55 16.24
C ALA A 245 -10.89 13.97 16.57
N SER A 246 -11.10 14.70 17.67
CA SER A 246 -12.45 15.11 18.08
C SER A 246 -12.96 16.30 17.27
N VAL A 247 -14.29 16.36 17.12
CA VAL A 247 -14.98 17.49 16.51
C VAL A 247 -15.71 18.27 17.60
N PRO A 248 -15.56 19.61 17.65
CA PRO A 248 -16.33 20.43 18.58
C PRO A 248 -17.84 20.41 18.24
N VAL A 249 -18.69 20.30 19.26
CA VAL A 249 -20.14 20.35 19.14
C VAL A 249 -20.67 21.44 20.07
N GLU A 250 -21.58 22.29 19.59
CA GLU A 250 -22.21 23.30 20.41
C GLU A 250 -23.06 22.67 21.53
N GLY A 251 -23.05 23.28 22.73
CA GLY A 251 -23.75 22.74 23.90
C GLY A 251 -23.16 21.46 24.45
N ARG A 252 -21.84 21.27 24.30
CA ARG A 252 -21.09 20.06 24.65
C ARG A 252 -21.40 19.56 26.06
N THR A 253 -21.87 18.33 26.16
CA THR A 253 -21.93 17.60 27.43
C THR A 253 -20.50 17.20 27.82
N PRO A 254 -20.01 17.57 29.00
CA PRO A 254 -18.66 17.19 29.44
C PRO A 254 -18.43 15.68 29.35
N GLY A 255 -17.33 15.27 28.75
CA GLY A 255 -16.96 13.86 28.63
C GLY A 255 -17.50 13.13 27.39
N LEU A 256 -18.36 13.72 26.56
CA LEU A 256 -18.78 13.11 25.28
C LEU A 256 -18.00 13.72 24.12
N TYR A 257 -17.37 12.87 23.33
CA TYR A 257 -16.61 13.24 22.14
C TYR A 257 -17.22 12.64 20.88
N PHE A 258 -17.09 13.35 19.77
CA PHE A 258 -17.44 12.85 18.44
C PHE A 258 -16.19 12.81 17.55
N VAL A 259 -16.02 11.72 16.84
CA VAL A 259 -15.03 11.55 15.78
C VAL A 259 -15.81 11.44 14.47
N SER A 260 -15.87 12.53 13.71
CA SER A 260 -16.57 12.56 12.43
C SER A 260 -15.80 11.72 11.39
N PRO A 261 -16.42 10.71 10.76
CA PRO A 261 -15.80 9.94 9.68
C PRO A 261 -15.27 10.82 8.53
N THR A 262 -16.03 11.87 8.18
CA THR A 262 -15.64 12.83 7.12
C THR A 262 -14.41 13.63 7.52
N ASN A 263 -14.33 14.14 8.73
CA ASN A 263 -13.16 14.89 9.21
C ASN A 263 -11.97 13.96 9.45
N LEU A 264 -12.19 12.77 9.96
CA LEU A 264 -11.15 11.76 10.16
C LEU A 264 -10.49 11.37 8.85
N SER A 265 -11.28 11.16 7.79
CA SER A 265 -10.76 10.89 6.44
C SER A 265 -9.84 12.01 5.95
N LYS A 266 -10.26 13.27 6.09
CA LYS A 266 -9.44 14.44 5.71
C LYS A 266 -8.16 14.51 6.54
N LEU A 267 -8.25 14.29 7.85
CA LEU A 267 -7.12 14.33 8.77
C LEU A 267 -6.08 13.27 8.43
N ILE A 268 -6.52 12.03 8.18
CA ILE A 268 -5.63 10.95 7.75
C ILE A 268 -4.97 11.28 6.41
N MET A 269 -5.73 11.82 5.44
CA MET A 269 -5.16 12.26 4.15
C MET A 269 -4.09 13.33 4.34
N SER A 270 -4.31 14.30 5.22
CA SER A 270 -3.29 15.31 5.57
C SER A 270 -2.01 14.66 6.12
N CYS A 271 -2.14 13.61 6.94
CA CYS A 271 -0.98 12.86 7.43
C CYS A 271 -0.21 12.16 6.29
N PHE A 272 -0.91 11.58 5.31
CA PHE A 272 -0.27 11.01 4.11
C PHE A 272 0.45 12.07 3.27
N GLU A 273 -0.08 13.27 3.19
CA GLU A 273 0.58 14.39 2.49
C GLU A 273 1.86 14.84 3.20
N VAL A 274 1.85 14.89 4.52
CA VAL A 274 3.08 15.13 5.32
C VAL A 274 4.13 14.05 5.08
N ALA A 275 3.72 12.78 4.95
CA ALA A 275 4.57 11.65 4.58
C ALA A 275 4.88 11.57 3.08
N ALA A 276 4.46 12.57 2.28
CA ALA A 276 4.67 12.67 0.82
C ALA A 276 4.26 11.40 0.04
N PHE A 277 3.27 10.64 0.51
CA PHE A 277 2.84 9.36 -0.07
C PHE A 277 4.01 8.39 -0.33
N GLY A 278 4.99 8.35 0.54
CA GLY A 278 6.15 7.48 0.43
C GLY A 278 5.79 6.00 0.34
N SER A 279 6.65 5.19 -0.30
CA SER A 279 6.50 3.73 -0.21
C SER A 279 6.84 3.26 1.20
N GLY A 280 6.00 2.42 1.82
CA GLY A 280 6.27 1.92 3.16
C GLY A 280 5.07 1.39 3.90
N TRP A 281 5.29 1.05 5.16
CA TRP A 281 4.24 0.68 6.10
C TRP A 281 3.54 1.90 6.67
N TYR A 282 2.23 1.84 6.73
CA TYR A 282 1.37 2.85 7.33
C TYR A 282 0.49 2.21 8.41
N ARG A 283 0.29 2.91 9.52
CA ARG A 283 -0.69 2.57 10.55
C ARG A 283 -1.47 3.81 10.96
N ILE A 284 -2.78 3.66 11.05
CA ILE A 284 -3.68 4.62 11.69
C ILE A 284 -4.22 4.00 12.98
N THR A 285 -4.17 4.74 14.06
CA THR A 285 -4.66 4.28 15.37
C THR A 285 -5.51 5.38 15.98
N LEU A 286 -6.71 5.05 16.40
CA LEU A 286 -7.54 5.92 17.24
C LEU A 286 -7.42 5.46 18.70
N LYS A 287 -7.13 6.41 19.58
CA LYS A 287 -6.94 6.22 21.04
C LYS A 287 -7.96 7.02 21.81
N ASN A 288 -8.13 6.71 23.12
CA ASN A 288 -9.02 7.41 24.05
C ASN A 288 -10.48 7.40 23.59
N LEU A 289 -10.99 6.22 23.19
CA LEU A 289 -12.32 6.06 22.67
C LEU A 289 -13.39 5.71 23.71
N ASP A 290 -13.05 5.72 25.00
CA ASP A 290 -13.96 5.38 26.10
C ASP A 290 -15.27 6.16 26.08
N MET A 291 -15.15 7.45 25.74
CA MET A 291 -16.23 8.44 25.76
C MET A 291 -16.50 9.01 24.36
N ALA A 292 -16.08 8.31 23.30
CA ALA A 292 -16.17 8.79 21.95
C ALA A 292 -17.17 7.98 21.11
N LYS A 293 -17.82 8.67 20.17
CA LYS A 293 -18.63 8.07 19.11
C LYS A 293 -17.97 8.36 17.77
N ILE A 294 -17.82 7.33 16.94
CA ILE A 294 -17.40 7.49 15.54
C ILE A 294 -18.64 7.61 14.68
N GLU A 295 -19.14 8.82 14.60
CA GLU A 295 -20.32 9.20 13.79
C GLU A 295 -20.27 10.70 13.48
N GLU A 296 -21.02 11.15 12.50
CA GLU A 296 -21.15 12.58 12.26
C GLU A 296 -21.83 13.25 13.47
N PRO A 297 -21.25 14.36 13.98
CA PRO A 297 -21.78 15.00 15.16
C PRO A 297 -23.17 15.60 14.88
N PRO A 298 -24.11 15.52 15.82
CA PRO A 298 -25.39 16.22 15.70
C PRO A 298 -25.17 17.74 15.77
N ALA A 299 -26.14 18.54 15.24
CA ALA A 299 -26.06 19.99 15.25
C ALA A 299 -25.97 20.56 16.69
N THR A 300 -26.62 19.91 17.66
CA THR A 300 -26.53 20.23 19.09
C THR A 300 -26.28 18.97 19.90
N ALA A 301 -25.50 19.10 20.97
CA ALA A 301 -25.20 17.95 21.85
C ALA A 301 -26.49 17.41 22.49
N PRO A 302 -26.66 16.08 22.59
CA PRO A 302 -27.82 15.48 23.27
C PRO A 302 -27.82 15.87 24.75
N SER A 303 -28.99 16.16 25.28
CA SER A 303 -29.19 16.56 26.69
C SER A 303 -28.92 15.41 27.69
N SER A 304 -28.97 14.17 27.22
CA SER A 304 -28.64 12.98 27.99
C SER A 304 -28.06 11.89 27.06
N TYR A 305 -27.13 11.11 27.59
CA TYR A 305 -26.57 9.95 26.88
C TYR A 305 -26.30 8.82 27.87
N SER A 306 -26.52 7.59 27.42
CA SER A 306 -26.08 6.42 28.16
C SER A 306 -24.58 6.22 27.92
N MET A 307 -23.83 6.16 29.00
CA MET A 307 -22.39 5.92 28.99
C MET A 307 -22.17 4.46 28.66
N LEU A 308 -21.80 4.16 27.43
CA LEU A 308 -21.33 2.83 27.04
C LEU A 308 -19.87 2.71 27.48
N MET A 309 -19.61 2.02 28.58
CA MET A 309 -18.25 1.60 28.94
C MET A 309 -17.80 0.56 27.91
N ARG A 310 -16.98 0.98 26.95
CA ARG A 310 -16.43 0.09 25.92
C ARG A 310 -15.22 -0.66 26.45
N ARG A 311 -15.07 -1.91 26.01
CA ARG A 311 -13.88 -2.74 26.32
C ARG A 311 -12.65 -2.29 25.54
N GLU A 312 -12.82 -1.88 24.28
CA GLU A 312 -11.71 -1.44 23.43
C GLU A 312 -11.59 0.09 23.43
N LYS A 313 -10.45 0.54 23.92
CA LYS A 313 -10.08 1.97 24.01
C LYS A 313 -9.22 2.43 22.85
N VAL A 314 -8.75 1.48 22.03
CA VAL A 314 -7.80 1.69 20.93
C VAL A 314 -8.20 0.79 19.76
N VAL A 315 -8.28 1.37 18.57
CA VAL A 315 -8.48 0.62 17.32
C VAL A 315 -7.41 1.03 16.32
N SER A 316 -6.90 0.09 15.55
CA SER A 316 -5.85 0.36 14.57
C SER A 316 -5.99 -0.44 13.29
N GLU A 317 -5.52 0.12 12.19
CA GLU A 317 -5.43 -0.49 10.86
C GLU A 317 -4.04 -0.23 10.28
N SER A 318 -3.42 -1.26 9.71
CA SER A 318 -2.10 -1.17 9.09
C SER A 318 -2.13 -1.63 7.65
N ARG A 319 -1.28 -1.04 6.81
CA ARG A 319 -1.09 -1.48 5.42
C ARG A 319 0.28 -1.10 4.87
N LEU A 320 0.85 -2.00 4.07
CA LEU A 320 2.01 -1.72 3.24
C LEU A 320 1.56 -1.18 1.88
N PHE A 321 2.11 -0.02 1.47
CA PHE A 321 1.91 0.56 0.15
C PHE A 321 3.24 0.67 -0.59
N ILE A 322 3.31 0.12 -1.79
CA ILE A 322 4.49 0.21 -2.67
C ILE A 322 4.03 0.36 -4.14
N PRO A 323 3.86 1.57 -4.66
CA PRO A 323 3.83 2.87 -3.98
C PRO A 323 2.49 3.17 -3.28
N ALA A 324 2.48 4.20 -2.43
CA ALA A 324 1.26 4.76 -1.86
C ALA A 324 0.57 5.67 -2.88
N ALA A 325 -0.18 5.10 -3.83
CA ALA A 325 -0.93 5.87 -4.81
C ALA A 325 -2.21 6.45 -4.19
N ARG A 326 -2.45 7.77 -4.38
CA ARG A 326 -3.57 8.50 -3.78
C ARG A 326 -4.93 7.77 -3.88
N PRO A 327 -5.41 7.26 -5.04
CA PRO A 327 -6.71 6.59 -5.10
C PRO A 327 -6.80 5.32 -4.24
N ILE A 328 -5.69 4.55 -4.17
CA ILE A 328 -5.62 3.32 -3.36
C ILE A 328 -5.62 3.66 -1.88
N VAL A 329 -4.93 4.73 -1.49
CA VAL A 329 -4.89 5.24 -0.12
C VAL A 329 -6.27 5.75 0.30
N GLU A 330 -6.94 6.54 -0.55
CA GLU A 330 -8.29 7.05 -0.29
C GLU A 330 -9.30 5.92 -0.05
N GLN A 331 -9.28 4.90 -0.90
CA GLN A 331 -10.12 3.72 -0.72
C GLN A 331 -9.81 3.01 0.61
N TRP A 332 -8.54 2.77 0.92
CA TRP A 332 -8.13 2.12 2.17
C TRP A 332 -8.57 2.91 3.41
N ILE A 333 -8.47 4.24 3.40
CA ILE A 333 -8.91 5.09 4.49
C ILE A 333 -10.40 4.91 4.74
N GLN A 334 -11.23 4.96 3.69
CA GLN A 334 -12.69 4.78 3.81
C GLN A 334 -13.04 3.41 4.40
N GLU A 335 -12.44 2.36 3.88
CA GLU A 335 -12.64 0.99 4.39
C GLU A 335 -12.18 0.83 5.84
N SER A 336 -11.05 1.43 6.21
CA SER A 336 -10.47 1.38 7.56
C SER A 336 -11.36 2.09 8.58
N ILE A 337 -11.88 3.28 8.25
CA ILE A 337 -12.82 4.01 9.11
C ILE A 337 -14.07 3.18 9.37
N VAL A 338 -14.62 2.54 8.34
CA VAL A 338 -15.79 1.66 8.49
C VAL A 338 -15.49 0.45 9.39
N ARG A 339 -14.31 -0.19 9.23
CA ARG A 339 -13.89 -1.32 10.08
C ARG A 339 -13.70 -0.88 11.53
N MET A 340 -13.00 0.23 11.76
CA MET A 340 -12.79 0.79 13.11
C MET A 340 -14.10 1.16 13.79
N ALA A 341 -15.04 1.79 13.07
CA ALA A 341 -16.36 2.12 13.62
C ALA A 341 -17.16 0.87 14.00
N ARG A 342 -17.11 -0.18 13.18
CA ARG A 342 -17.78 -1.46 13.46
C ARG A 342 -17.20 -2.19 14.67
N SER A 343 -15.88 -2.19 14.85
CA SER A 343 -15.23 -2.85 16.00
C SER A 343 -15.61 -2.20 17.34
N LEU A 344 -16.06 -0.95 17.31
CA LEU A 344 -16.52 -0.22 18.48
C LEU A 344 -18.05 -0.32 18.72
N ALA A 345 -18.80 -0.90 17.79
CA ALA A 345 -20.26 -1.01 17.89
C ALA A 345 -20.71 -2.22 18.70
N TYR A 346 -19.79 -3.13 19.05
CA TYR A 346 -19.99 -4.35 19.86
C TYR A 346 -19.19 -4.26 21.16
#